data_05616af36fd812ecfa9e6c2c8e5ab6fd
#
_entry.id   05616af36fd812ecfa9e6c2c8e5ab6fd
#
_cell.length_a   1.000
_cell.length_b   1.000
_cell.length_c   1.000
_cell.angle_alpha   90.00
_cell.angle_beta   90.00
_cell.angle_gamma   90.00
#
_symmetry.space_group_name_H-M   'P 1'
#
loop_
_entity.id
_entity.type
_entity.pdbx_description
1 polymer ?
#
loop_
_entity_poly.entity_id
_entity_poly.type
_entity_poly.pdbx_seq_one_letter_code
_entity_poly.pdbx_strand_id
1 'polypeptide(L)'
;MVTLLEFFDRGRRGGGSFDAGIQFALERLLVDPDFLLRVQRDPGGLAAGENVYPLSDLEVASRLSFFLWSSIPDDELLSLAEEGRLTDPAVIEAQARRLLRDPRATEALVNDFAAQWLNLRRVAEVVVDPTQYPNYDETLLEGFRQETELFVAGTLREDRSVTELLDADYTYVNERLARHYGLPDVYGSRMRRVLLRRFVPPFPHPLRIRRNLSVLPIRFNWFVGTFV
;
A
#
# COMPACT_ATOMS: atom_id res chain seq x y z
N MET A 1 -6.26 7.94 -31.27
CA MET A 1 -7.50 7.41 -31.86
C MET A 1 -7.30 6.91 -33.31
N VAL A 2 -6.64 7.66 -34.19
CA VAL A 2 -6.35 7.24 -35.59
C VAL A 2 -5.67 5.88 -35.66
N THR A 3 -4.65 5.63 -34.81
CA THR A 3 -3.89 4.36 -34.79
C THR A 3 -4.74 3.14 -34.47
N LEU A 4 -5.70 3.22 -33.54
CA LEU A 4 -6.57 2.09 -33.16
C LEU A 4 -7.53 1.73 -34.31
N LEU A 5 -8.06 2.73 -35.01
CA LEU A 5 -8.91 2.50 -36.19
C LEU A 5 -8.13 1.85 -37.35
N GLU A 6 -6.87 2.25 -37.55
CA GLU A 6 -6.01 1.61 -38.56
C GLU A 6 -5.76 0.12 -38.23
N PHE A 7 -5.55 -0.24 -36.94
CA PHE A 7 -5.39 -1.62 -36.55
C PHE A 7 -6.70 -2.40 -36.64
N PHE A 8 -7.82 -1.80 -36.29
CA PHE A 8 -9.15 -2.37 -36.54
C PHE A 8 -9.37 -2.71 -38.02
N ASP A 9 -9.05 -1.76 -38.92
CA ASP A 9 -9.19 -1.98 -40.34
C ASP A 9 -8.23 -3.06 -40.88
N ARG A 10 -7.02 -3.17 -40.30
CA ARG A 10 -6.07 -4.25 -40.63
C ARG A 10 -6.65 -5.62 -40.23
N GLY A 11 -7.19 -5.73 -39.04
CA GLY A 11 -7.81 -6.97 -38.54
C GLY A 11 -9.00 -7.40 -39.39
N ARG A 12 -9.82 -6.45 -39.83
CA ARG A 12 -10.91 -6.73 -40.76
C ARG A 12 -10.44 -7.24 -42.11
N ARG A 13 -9.37 -6.68 -42.62
CA ARG A 13 -8.79 -7.13 -43.93
C ARG A 13 -8.19 -8.54 -43.81
N GLY A 14 -7.56 -8.87 -42.68
CA GLY A 14 -6.95 -10.19 -42.43
C GLY A 14 -7.95 -11.31 -42.13
N GLY A 15 -9.00 -11.01 -41.39
CA GLY A 15 -10.02 -12.01 -40.96
C GLY A 15 -11.42 -11.77 -41.48
N GLY A 16 -11.69 -10.63 -42.08
CA GLY A 16 -12.99 -10.25 -42.70
C GLY A 16 -14.12 -9.96 -41.70
N SER A 17 -13.97 -10.26 -40.40
CA SER A 17 -15.01 -10.08 -39.37
C SER A 17 -14.81 -8.79 -38.57
N PHE A 18 -15.91 -8.33 -37.95
CA PHE A 18 -15.88 -7.23 -36.99
C PHE A 18 -15.01 -7.58 -35.75
N ASP A 19 -15.16 -8.82 -35.25
CA ASP A 19 -14.43 -9.29 -34.06
C ASP A 19 -12.92 -9.35 -34.31
N ALA A 20 -12.48 -9.75 -35.52
CA ALA A 20 -11.06 -9.71 -35.86
C ALA A 20 -10.52 -8.27 -35.85
N GLY A 21 -11.31 -7.28 -36.27
CA GLY A 21 -10.96 -5.87 -36.18
C GLY A 21 -10.81 -5.42 -34.73
N ILE A 22 -11.75 -5.77 -33.86
CA ILE A 22 -11.70 -5.46 -32.42
C ILE A 22 -10.48 -6.12 -31.75
N GLN A 23 -10.22 -7.39 -32.06
CA GLN A 23 -9.05 -8.10 -31.55
C GLN A 23 -7.75 -7.36 -31.87
N PHE A 24 -7.52 -6.98 -33.12
CA PHE A 24 -6.31 -6.27 -33.52
C PHE A 24 -6.18 -4.90 -32.85
N ALA A 25 -7.29 -4.17 -32.68
CA ALA A 25 -7.28 -2.89 -31.96
C ALA A 25 -6.93 -3.07 -30.48
N LEU A 26 -7.46 -4.10 -29.81
CA LEU A 26 -7.14 -4.45 -28.43
C LEU A 26 -5.70 -4.91 -28.27
N GLU A 27 -5.20 -5.77 -29.16
CA GLU A 27 -3.78 -6.18 -29.17
C GLU A 27 -2.85 -4.97 -29.26
N ARG A 28 -3.17 -4.01 -30.14
CA ARG A 28 -2.38 -2.77 -30.25
C ARG A 28 -2.44 -1.93 -28.99
N LEU A 29 -3.60 -1.83 -28.35
CA LEU A 29 -3.77 -1.12 -27.09
C LEU A 29 -2.94 -1.75 -25.98
N LEU A 30 -3.02 -3.07 -25.83
CA LEU A 30 -2.36 -3.82 -24.76
C LEU A 30 -0.82 -3.81 -24.84
N VAL A 31 -0.25 -3.56 -26.02
CA VAL A 31 1.21 -3.43 -26.22
C VAL A 31 1.65 -1.97 -26.31
N ASP A 32 0.75 -1.01 -26.17
CA ASP A 32 1.09 0.42 -26.24
C ASP A 32 1.92 0.84 -25.01
N PRO A 33 3.10 1.44 -25.20
CA PRO A 33 3.89 1.95 -24.08
C PRO A 33 3.13 2.94 -23.17
N ASP A 34 2.26 3.78 -23.76
CA ASP A 34 1.46 4.75 -22.99
C ASP A 34 0.36 4.06 -22.16
N PHE A 35 -0.03 2.82 -22.50
CA PHE A 35 -0.93 1.98 -21.73
C PHE A 35 -0.19 1.17 -20.66
N LEU A 36 0.96 0.58 -21.01
CA LEU A 36 1.72 -0.30 -20.12
C LEU A 36 2.54 0.47 -19.08
N LEU A 37 3.01 1.66 -19.44
CA LEU A 37 3.96 2.43 -18.64
C LEU A 37 3.40 3.83 -18.38
N ARG A 38 3.66 4.34 -17.19
CA ARG A 38 3.44 5.76 -16.92
C ARG A 38 4.60 6.56 -17.48
N VAL A 39 4.52 6.86 -18.77
CA VAL A 39 5.54 7.65 -19.47
C VAL A 39 5.34 9.12 -19.16
N GLN A 40 6.29 9.74 -18.47
CA GLN A 40 6.38 11.18 -18.33
C GLN A 40 7.29 11.71 -19.44
N ARG A 41 6.79 12.64 -20.23
CA ARG A 41 7.55 13.31 -21.27
C ARG A 41 7.86 14.72 -20.82
N ASP A 42 9.13 15.10 -20.89
CA ASP A 42 9.49 16.48 -20.62
C ASP A 42 8.86 17.39 -21.71
N PRO A 43 8.33 18.56 -21.31
CA PRO A 43 7.79 19.48 -22.29
C PRO A 43 8.89 19.91 -23.27
N GLY A 44 8.56 19.88 -24.58
CA GLY A 44 9.47 20.37 -25.60
C GLY A 44 9.69 21.87 -25.43
N GLY A 45 10.96 22.30 -25.40
CA GLY A 45 11.31 23.74 -25.37
C GLY A 45 11.75 24.27 -24.00
N LEU A 46 12.08 23.39 -23.03
CA LEU A 46 12.76 23.84 -21.82
C LEU A 46 14.07 24.56 -22.15
N ALA A 47 14.30 25.71 -21.53
CA ALA A 47 15.57 26.43 -21.67
C ALA A 47 16.73 25.61 -21.08
N ALA A 48 17.93 25.78 -21.67
CA ALA A 48 19.11 25.07 -21.19
C ALA A 48 19.36 25.39 -19.69
N GLY A 49 19.23 24.39 -18.82
CA GLY A 49 19.36 24.52 -17.36
C GLY A 49 18.05 24.63 -16.59
N GLU A 50 16.92 24.68 -17.24
CA GLU A 50 15.59 24.60 -16.63
C GLU A 50 15.23 23.14 -16.35
N ASN A 51 15.29 22.73 -15.07
CA ASN A 51 15.00 21.37 -14.62
C ASN A 51 13.64 21.27 -13.92
N VAL A 52 12.87 22.37 -13.86
CA VAL A 52 11.57 22.44 -13.18
C VAL A 52 10.53 23.01 -14.12
N TYR A 53 9.43 22.30 -14.27
CA TYR A 53 8.30 22.73 -15.07
C TYR A 53 6.97 22.37 -14.41
N PRO A 54 5.90 23.15 -14.65
CA PRO A 54 4.58 22.82 -14.13
C PRO A 54 4.03 21.57 -14.81
N LEU A 55 3.39 20.70 -14.02
CA LEU A 55 2.68 19.54 -14.55
C LEU A 55 1.35 19.98 -15.16
N SER A 56 0.90 19.25 -16.18
CA SER A 56 -0.46 19.38 -16.66
C SER A 56 -1.45 18.82 -15.65
N ASP A 57 -2.70 19.30 -15.68
CA ASP A 57 -3.74 18.85 -14.77
C ASP A 57 -3.99 17.32 -14.83
N LEU A 58 -3.90 16.74 -16.04
CA LEU A 58 -3.97 15.28 -16.21
C LEU A 58 -2.80 14.55 -15.55
N GLU A 59 -1.60 15.10 -15.58
CA GLU A 59 -0.45 14.54 -14.87
C GLU A 59 -0.61 14.67 -13.37
N VAL A 60 -1.16 15.78 -12.87
CA VAL A 60 -1.47 15.97 -11.44
C VAL A 60 -2.53 14.96 -11.00
N ALA A 61 -3.63 14.80 -11.76
CA ALA A 61 -4.66 13.81 -11.49
C ALA A 61 -4.08 12.40 -11.41
N SER A 62 -3.30 12.02 -12.42
CA SER A 62 -2.67 10.71 -12.49
C SER A 62 -1.69 10.48 -11.32
N ARG A 63 -0.83 11.45 -11.01
CA ARG A 63 0.12 11.31 -9.89
C ARG A 63 -0.59 11.19 -8.55
N LEU A 64 -1.62 12.01 -8.32
CA LEU A 64 -2.36 12.02 -7.06
C LEU A 64 -3.10 10.69 -6.86
N SER A 65 -3.80 10.18 -7.87
CA SER A 65 -4.54 8.92 -7.79
C SER A 65 -3.61 7.72 -7.62
N PHE A 66 -2.53 7.62 -8.39
CA PHE A 66 -1.59 6.52 -8.24
C PHE A 66 -0.81 6.56 -6.91
N PHE A 67 -0.51 7.75 -6.40
CA PHE A 67 0.15 7.89 -5.11
C PHE A 67 -0.74 7.45 -3.95
N LEU A 68 -2.04 7.83 -3.99
CA LEU A 68 -2.95 7.54 -2.88
C LEU A 68 -3.70 6.22 -3.02
N TRP A 69 -4.00 5.78 -4.25
CA TRP A 69 -4.85 4.62 -4.51
C TRP A 69 -4.17 3.50 -5.28
N SER A 70 -2.94 3.71 -5.78
CA SER A 70 -2.26 2.78 -6.71
C SER A 70 -3.11 2.45 -7.95
N SER A 71 -3.97 3.38 -8.37
CA SER A 71 -4.94 3.19 -9.44
C SER A 71 -5.12 4.44 -10.28
N ILE A 72 -5.84 4.30 -11.40
CA ILE A 72 -6.18 5.41 -12.28
C ILE A 72 -7.08 6.44 -11.59
N PRO A 73 -7.08 7.71 -12.06
CA PRO A 73 -8.00 8.74 -11.58
C PRO A 73 -9.47 8.31 -11.77
N ASP A 74 -10.34 8.73 -10.85
CA ASP A 74 -11.78 8.60 -11.03
C ASP A 74 -12.35 9.74 -11.90
N ASP A 75 -13.64 9.62 -12.25
CA ASP A 75 -14.32 10.57 -13.13
C ASP A 75 -14.32 12.00 -12.58
N GLU A 76 -14.43 12.18 -11.25
CA GLU A 76 -14.37 13.50 -10.63
C GLU A 76 -13.01 14.16 -10.82
N LEU A 77 -11.94 13.39 -10.59
CA LEU A 77 -10.58 13.89 -10.74
C LEU A 77 -10.24 14.18 -12.21
N LEU A 78 -10.73 13.34 -13.13
CA LEU A 78 -10.60 13.56 -14.58
C LEU A 78 -11.36 14.80 -15.04
N SER A 79 -12.60 15.01 -14.58
CA SER A 79 -13.38 16.20 -14.93
C SER A 79 -12.68 17.48 -14.46
N LEU A 80 -12.13 17.50 -13.24
CA LEU A 80 -11.37 18.65 -12.73
C LEU A 80 -10.09 18.90 -13.55
N ALA A 81 -9.45 17.82 -14.03
CA ALA A 81 -8.28 17.95 -14.90
C ALA A 81 -8.64 18.52 -16.27
N GLU A 82 -9.76 18.10 -16.86
CA GLU A 82 -10.27 18.61 -18.14
C GLU A 82 -10.70 20.08 -18.04
N GLU A 83 -11.21 20.51 -16.87
CA GLU A 83 -11.55 21.90 -16.58
C GLU A 83 -10.34 22.79 -16.29
N GLY A 84 -9.12 22.24 -16.19
CA GLY A 84 -7.90 22.98 -15.87
C GLY A 84 -7.85 23.50 -14.42
N ARG A 85 -8.46 22.80 -13.47
CA ARG A 85 -8.64 23.24 -12.08
C ARG A 85 -7.67 22.59 -11.08
N LEU A 86 -6.87 21.63 -11.51
CA LEU A 86 -5.90 20.94 -10.64
C LEU A 86 -4.57 21.68 -10.49
N THR A 87 -4.46 22.89 -11.04
CA THR A 87 -3.37 23.83 -10.73
C THR A 87 -3.66 24.69 -9.50
N ASP A 88 -4.94 24.76 -9.04
CA ASP A 88 -5.33 25.47 -7.82
C ASP A 88 -5.00 24.64 -6.58
N PRO A 89 -4.11 25.13 -5.66
CA PRO A 89 -3.75 24.41 -4.45
C PRO A 89 -4.93 24.04 -3.56
N ALA A 90 -5.98 24.87 -3.49
CA ALA A 90 -7.16 24.58 -2.69
C ALA A 90 -7.97 23.41 -3.26
N VAL A 91 -8.04 23.29 -4.58
CA VAL A 91 -8.70 22.18 -5.26
C VAL A 91 -7.89 20.90 -5.06
N ILE A 92 -6.55 20.96 -5.22
CA ILE A 92 -5.67 19.81 -4.96
C ILE A 92 -5.83 19.33 -3.52
N GLU A 93 -5.83 20.23 -2.53
CA GLU A 93 -6.00 19.85 -1.13
C GLU A 93 -7.37 19.18 -0.89
N ALA A 94 -8.44 19.74 -1.43
CA ALA A 94 -9.78 19.16 -1.32
C ALA A 94 -9.83 17.75 -1.91
N GLN A 95 -9.25 17.55 -3.08
CA GLN A 95 -9.19 16.25 -3.75
C GLN A 95 -8.29 15.27 -2.97
N ALA A 96 -7.13 15.69 -2.49
CA ALA A 96 -6.27 14.84 -1.67
C ALA A 96 -6.99 14.35 -0.41
N ARG A 97 -7.72 15.24 0.28
CA ARG A 97 -8.53 14.89 1.46
C ARG A 97 -9.68 13.93 1.11
N ARG A 98 -10.31 14.11 -0.06
CA ARG A 98 -11.35 13.20 -0.55
C ARG A 98 -10.77 11.80 -0.81
N LEU A 99 -9.67 11.74 -1.56
CA LEU A 99 -9.01 10.48 -1.89
C LEU A 99 -8.53 9.73 -0.64
N LEU A 100 -7.99 10.42 0.36
CA LEU A 100 -7.54 9.82 1.63
C LEU A 100 -8.68 9.21 2.46
N ARG A 101 -9.92 9.67 2.30
CA ARG A 101 -11.10 9.09 2.98
C ARG A 101 -11.61 7.82 2.30
N ASP A 102 -11.24 7.59 1.07
CA ASP A 102 -11.62 6.38 0.34
C ASP A 102 -10.85 5.15 0.90
N PRO A 103 -11.51 4.01 1.09
CA PRO A 103 -10.85 2.76 1.53
C PRO A 103 -9.63 2.37 0.70
N ARG A 104 -9.62 2.66 -0.60
CA ARG A 104 -8.49 2.39 -1.51
C ARG A 104 -7.19 3.02 -1.01
N ALA A 105 -7.24 4.21 -0.39
CA ALA A 105 -6.04 4.85 0.14
C ALA A 105 -5.39 4.02 1.26
N THR A 106 -6.20 3.45 2.14
CA THR A 106 -5.69 2.56 3.20
C THR A 106 -5.13 1.26 2.60
N GLU A 107 -5.83 0.68 1.62
CA GLU A 107 -5.39 -0.55 0.94
C GLU A 107 -4.06 -0.34 0.22
N ALA A 108 -3.91 0.75 -0.53
CA ALA A 108 -2.66 1.11 -1.20
C ALA A 108 -1.51 1.34 -0.19
N LEU A 109 -1.78 2.10 0.89
CA LEU A 109 -0.77 2.34 1.92
C LEU A 109 -0.29 1.03 2.57
N VAL A 110 -1.21 0.13 2.89
CA VAL A 110 -0.88 -1.14 3.56
C VAL A 110 -0.22 -2.11 2.60
N ASN A 111 -0.82 -2.37 1.43
CA ASN A 111 -0.40 -3.45 0.54
C ASN A 111 0.78 -3.07 -0.36
N ASP A 112 0.85 -1.81 -0.81
CA ASP A 112 1.86 -1.38 -1.78
C ASP A 112 3.04 -0.67 -1.12
N PHE A 113 2.79 0.15 -0.10
CA PHE A 113 3.87 0.84 0.59
C PHE A 113 4.37 0.06 1.82
N ALA A 114 3.51 -0.17 2.84
CA ALA A 114 3.96 -0.74 4.11
C ALA A 114 4.40 -2.20 3.95
N ALA A 115 3.66 -3.01 3.19
CA ALA A 115 4.02 -4.40 2.95
C ALA A 115 5.37 -4.55 2.21
N GLN A 116 5.69 -3.59 1.33
CA GLN A 116 6.98 -3.56 0.65
C GLN A 116 8.08 -3.01 1.56
N TRP A 117 7.84 -1.87 2.21
CA TRP A 117 8.80 -1.23 3.11
C TRP A 117 9.20 -2.12 4.27
N LEU A 118 8.23 -2.81 4.88
CA LEU A 118 8.44 -3.73 6.00
C LEU A 118 8.77 -5.17 5.55
N ASN A 119 8.88 -5.40 4.24
CA ASN A 119 9.18 -6.69 3.64
C ASN A 119 8.18 -7.82 4.02
N LEU A 120 6.92 -7.46 4.29
CA LEU A 120 5.88 -8.40 4.74
C LEU A 120 5.56 -9.47 3.69
N ARG A 121 5.77 -9.17 2.40
CA ARG A 121 5.54 -10.14 1.31
C ARG A 121 6.44 -11.37 1.40
N ARG A 122 7.63 -11.24 1.99
CA ARG A 122 8.59 -12.33 2.15
C ARG A 122 8.38 -13.14 3.43
N VAL A 123 7.49 -12.72 4.30
CA VAL A 123 7.22 -13.43 5.57
C VAL A 123 6.72 -14.85 5.31
N ALA A 124 5.95 -15.06 4.25
CA ALA A 124 5.47 -16.39 3.85
C ALA A 124 6.57 -17.32 3.32
N GLU A 125 7.73 -16.78 2.93
CA GLU A 125 8.87 -17.57 2.42
C GLU A 125 9.77 -18.07 3.56
N VAL A 126 9.54 -17.62 4.78
CA VAL A 126 10.38 -17.94 5.93
C VAL A 126 10.16 -19.39 6.35
N VAL A 127 11.21 -20.19 6.25
CA VAL A 127 11.24 -21.57 6.74
C VAL A 127 11.77 -21.57 8.17
N VAL A 128 10.91 -21.93 9.12
CA VAL A 128 11.24 -21.98 10.55
C VAL A 128 11.54 -23.41 10.95
N ASP A 129 12.63 -23.62 11.70
CA ASP A 129 12.96 -24.93 12.25
C ASP A 129 11.95 -25.31 13.36
N PRO A 130 11.12 -26.35 13.15
CA PRO A 130 10.08 -26.73 14.10
C PRO A 130 10.66 -27.29 15.42
N THR A 131 11.93 -27.70 15.47
CA THR A 131 12.59 -28.17 16.69
C THR A 131 12.95 -27.00 17.60
N GLN A 132 13.32 -25.87 17.03
CA GLN A 132 13.64 -24.64 17.76
C GLN A 132 12.38 -23.83 18.11
N TYR A 133 11.37 -23.87 17.22
CA TYR A 133 10.14 -23.07 17.33
C TYR A 133 8.89 -23.97 17.23
N PRO A 134 8.66 -24.88 18.20
CA PRO A 134 7.58 -25.86 18.11
C PRO A 134 6.16 -25.27 18.11
N ASN A 135 6.03 -24.02 18.53
CA ASN A 135 4.76 -23.29 18.56
C ASN A 135 4.54 -22.41 17.31
N TYR A 136 5.42 -22.47 16.34
CA TYR A 136 5.26 -21.72 15.09
C TYR A 136 4.35 -22.50 14.13
N ASP A 137 3.35 -21.82 13.58
CA ASP A 137 2.41 -22.36 12.61
C ASP A 137 1.92 -21.24 11.67
N GLU A 138 1.25 -21.62 10.58
CA GLU A 138 0.73 -20.67 9.59
C GLU A 138 -0.28 -19.67 10.20
N THR A 139 -1.04 -20.08 11.20
CA THR A 139 -2.02 -19.20 11.85
C THR A 139 -1.35 -18.13 12.71
N LEU A 140 -0.19 -18.44 13.29
CA LEU A 140 0.64 -17.47 13.99
C LEU A 140 1.28 -16.48 13.01
N LEU A 141 1.81 -17.00 11.88
CA LEU A 141 2.38 -16.18 10.82
C LEU A 141 1.37 -15.19 10.27
N GLU A 142 0.17 -15.66 9.95
CA GLU A 142 -0.93 -14.81 9.50
C GLU A 142 -1.32 -13.78 10.57
N GLY A 143 -1.28 -14.16 11.84
CA GLY A 143 -1.49 -13.24 12.97
C GLY A 143 -0.48 -12.08 12.96
N PHE A 144 0.81 -12.34 12.77
CA PHE A 144 1.84 -11.30 12.69
C PHE A 144 1.63 -10.37 11.49
N ARG A 145 1.26 -10.94 10.33
CA ARG A 145 0.97 -10.16 9.13
C ARG A 145 -0.21 -9.22 9.35
N GLN A 146 -1.34 -9.76 9.82
CA GLN A 146 -2.55 -8.99 10.11
C GLN A 146 -2.34 -7.95 11.21
N GLU A 147 -1.56 -8.25 12.25
CA GLU A 147 -1.21 -7.28 13.28
C GLU A 147 -0.57 -6.04 12.66
N THR A 148 0.44 -6.24 11.81
CA THR A 148 1.17 -5.15 11.18
C THR A 148 0.30 -4.36 10.22
N GLU A 149 -0.48 -5.04 9.37
CA GLU A 149 -1.39 -4.42 8.42
C GLU A 149 -2.46 -3.57 9.13
N LEU A 150 -3.09 -4.10 10.18
CA LEU A 150 -4.10 -3.38 10.95
C LEU A 150 -3.50 -2.20 11.72
N PHE A 151 -2.27 -2.32 12.17
CA PHE A 151 -1.58 -1.25 12.88
C PHE A 151 -1.32 -0.06 11.95
N VAL A 152 -0.78 -0.29 10.75
CA VAL A 152 -0.58 0.75 9.74
C VAL A 152 -1.90 1.33 9.25
N ALA A 153 -2.89 0.47 8.96
CA ALA A 153 -4.22 0.89 8.57
C ALA A 153 -4.90 1.77 9.62
N GLY A 154 -4.76 1.41 10.89
CA GLY A 154 -5.32 2.16 12.03
C GLY A 154 -4.70 3.54 12.15
N THR A 155 -3.39 3.66 11.95
CA THR A 155 -2.69 4.96 12.00
C THR A 155 -3.25 5.93 10.96
N LEU A 156 -3.50 5.48 9.73
CA LEU A 156 -4.10 6.33 8.68
C LEU A 156 -5.58 6.62 8.94
N ARG A 157 -6.38 5.60 9.23
CA ARG A 157 -7.84 5.74 9.37
C ARG A 157 -8.27 6.60 10.56
N GLU A 158 -7.50 6.54 11.64
CA GLU A 158 -7.79 7.27 12.88
C GLU A 158 -7.02 8.59 12.96
N ASP A 159 -6.33 8.99 11.89
CA ASP A 159 -5.48 10.20 11.80
C ASP A 159 -4.53 10.33 13.00
N ARG A 160 -3.84 9.22 13.32
CA ARG A 160 -2.93 9.14 14.45
C ARG A 160 -1.55 9.67 14.09
N SER A 161 -0.83 10.07 15.12
CA SER A 161 0.57 10.46 14.94
C SER A 161 1.39 9.31 14.35
N VAL A 162 2.19 9.61 13.32
CA VAL A 162 3.13 8.65 12.72
C VAL A 162 4.17 8.14 13.74
N THR A 163 4.43 8.89 14.82
CA THR A 163 5.30 8.46 15.92
C THR A 163 4.74 7.28 16.69
N GLU A 164 3.41 7.05 16.67
CA GLU A 164 2.79 5.87 17.28
C GLU A 164 3.23 4.57 16.60
N LEU A 165 3.71 4.61 15.36
CA LEU A 165 4.37 3.45 14.75
C LEU A 165 5.57 2.96 15.55
N LEU A 166 6.17 3.81 16.38
CA LEU A 166 7.34 3.50 17.21
C LEU A 166 6.99 3.27 18.69
N ASP A 167 6.01 4.00 19.25
CA ASP A 167 5.78 4.08 20.70
C ASP A 167 4.34 3.80 21.16
N ALA A 168 3.49 3.25 20.28
CA ALA A 168 2.12 2.91 20.64
C ALA A 168 2.03 1.96 21.86
N ASP A 169 1.07 2.22 22.73
CA ASP A 169 0.76 1.41 23.90
C ASP A 169 -0.33 0.35 23.64
N TYR A 170 -0.62 0.06 22.39
CA TYR A 170 -1.61 -0.93 21.94
C TYR A 170 -1.08 -1.78 20.79
N THR A 171 -1.77 -2.89 20.54
CA THR A 171 -1.56 -3.73 19.37
C THR A 171 -2.86 -4.37 18.91
N TYR A 172 -2.82 -5.07 17.77
CA TYR A 172 -3.93 -5.86 17.25
C TYR A 172 -3.60 -7.34 17.38
N VAL A 173 -4.45 -8.10 18.06
CA VAL A 173 -4.25 -9.53 18.30
C VAL A 173 -5.56 -10.31 18.17
N ASN A 174 -5.47 -11.55 17.72
CA ASN A 174 -6.45 -12.59 17.95
C ASN A 174 -6.01 -13.49 19.12
N GLU A 175 -6.78 -14.53 19.47
CA GLU A 175 -6.44 -15.46 20.54
C GLU A 175 -5.09 -16.15 20.33
N ARG A 176 -4.80 -16.58 19.09
CA ARG A 176 -3.55 -17.28 18.76
C ARG A 176 -2.33 -16.41 19.00
N LEU A 177 -2.39 -15.15 18.52
CA LEU A 177 -1.31 -14.18 18.68
C LEU A 177 -1.20 -13.67 20.12
N ALA A 178 -2.34 -13.44 20.80
CA ALA A 178 -2.37 -13.06 22.20
C ALA A 178 -1.71 -14.13 23.09
N ARG A 179 -2.00 -15.40 22.84
CA ARG A 179 -1.37 -16.52 23.55
C ARG A 179 0.15 -16.55 23.32
N HIS A 180 0.59 -16.26 22.10
CA HIS A 180 2.03 -16.16 21.80
C HIS A 180 2.70 -15.02 22.57
N TYR A 181 2.03 -13.87 22.71
CA TYR A 181 2.54 -12.73 23.48
C TYR A 181 2.31 -12.83 25.00
N GLY A 182 1.61 -13.86 25.48
CA GLY A 182 1.24 -13.98 26.88
C GLY A 182 0.18 -12.99 27.34
N LEU A 183 -0.65 -12.48 26.41
CA LEU A 183 -1.74 -11.56 26.71
C LEU A 183 -2.98 -12.37 27.12
N PRO A 184 -3.52 -12.20 28.35
CA PRO A 184 -4.72 -12.88 28.79
C PRO A 184 -5.99 -12.25 28.22
N ASP A 185 -7.13 -12.94 28.40
CA ASP A 185 -8.48 -12.44 28.14
C ASP A 185 -8.79 -12.06 26.68
N VAL A 186 -8.05 -12.64 25.72
CA VAL A 186 -8.32 -12.51 24.29
C VAL A 186 -8.75 -13.86 23.75
N TYR A 187 -10.00 -13.96 23.26
CA TYR A 187 -10.59 -15.21 22.78
C TYR A 187 -11.10 -15.05 21.35
N GLY A 188 -10.97 -16.13 20.55
CA GLY A 188 -11.47 -16.23 19.18
C GLY A 188 -10.52 -15.69 18.11
N SER A 189 -10.88 -15.94 16.85
CA SER A 189 -10.03 -15.68 15.68
C SER A 189 -10.00 -14.22 15.22
N ARG A 190 -10.95 -13.39 15.64
CA ARG A 190 -11.05 -12.00 15.21
C ARG A 190 -9.94 -11.15 15.81
N MET A 191 -9.22 -10.42 14.96
CA MET A 191 -8.26 -9.40 15.39
C MET A 191 -8.97 -8.24 16.11
N ARG A 192 -8.40 -7.80 17.22
CA ARG A 192 -8.90 -6.67 18.00
C ARG A 192 -7.77 -5.86 18.59
N ARG A 193 -7.99 -4.57 18.80
CA ARG A 193 -7.03 -3.69 19.46
C ARG A 193 -7.01 -3.95 20.96
N VAL A 194 -5.81 -4.14 21.53
CA VAL A 194 -5.57 -4.41 22.95
C VAL A 194 -4.52 -3.45 23.48
N LEU A 195 -4.78 -2.83 24.63
CA LEU A 195 -3.83 -1.93 25.30
C LEU A 195 -2.77 -2.75 26.02
N LEU A 196 -1.52 -2.41 25.82
CA LEU A 196 -0.35 -3.09 26.39
C LEU A 196 0.00 -2.64 27.81
N ARG A 197 -0.50 -1.48 28.26
CA ARG A 197 -0.19 -0.90 29.59
C ARG A 197 -0.59 -1.77 30.77
N ARG A 198 -1.51 -2.72 30.58
CA ARG A 198 -1.99 -3.64 31.64
C ARG A 198 -1.13 -4.89 31.79
N PHE A 199 -0.18 -5.10 30.89
CA PHE A 199 0.55 -6.36 30.85
C PHE A 199 2.04 -6.10 31.06
N VAL A 200 2.51 -6.33 32.28
CA VAL A 200 3.91 -6.59 32.57
C VAL A 200 4.10 -8.09 32.34
N PRO A 201 4.69 -8.52 31.21
CA PRO A 201 4.87 -9.95 30.99
C PRO A 201 5.77 -10.54 32.07
N PRO A 202 5.43 -11.71 32.61
CA PRO A 202 6.31 -12.44 33.51
C PRO A 202 7.39 -13.15 32.67
N PHE A 203 8.23 -12.41 31.93
CA PHE A 203 9.40 -13.01 31.31
C PHE A 203 10.53 -13.12 32.32
N PRO A 204 11.08 -14.32 32.58
CA PRO A 204 12.20 -14.52 33.49
C PRO A 204 13.56 -14.15 32.84
N HIS A 205 13.62 -13.23 31.88
CA HIS A 205 14.88 -12.75 31.31
C HIS A 205 15.22 -11.34 31.78
N PRO A 206 16.51 -11.07 32.11
CA PRO A 206 16.95 -9.83 32.77
C PRO A 206 17.02 -8.60 31.85
N LEU A 207 16.28 -8.57 30.76
CA LEU A 207 16.09 -7.33 30.00
C LEU A 207 15.03 -6.49 30.73
N ARG A 208 15.47 -5.81 31.79
CA ARG A 208 14.81 -4.63 32.34
C ARG A 208 14.72 -3.58 31.22
N ILE A 209 13.67 -3.68 30.42
CA ILE A 209 13.31 -2.64 29.45
C ILE A 209 12.93 -1.42 30.30
N ARG A 210 13.85 -0.47 30.38
CA ARG A 210 13.56 0.86 30.93
C ARG A 210 12.33 1.42 30.23
N ARG A 211 11.52 2.14 30.96
CA ARG A 211 10.22 2.77 30.65
C ARG A 211 10.16 3.65 29.37
N ASN A 212 10.98 3.48 28.36
CA ASN A 212 11.04 4.32 27.17
C ASN A 212 11.46 3.56 25.90
N LEU A 213 11.12 2.27 25.79
CA LEU A 213 11.39 1.56 24.54
C LEU A 213 10.08 1.15 23.90
N SER A 214 9.78 1.84 22.82
CA SER A 214 8.79 1.52 21.81
C SER A 214 8.73 0.02 21.54
N VAL A 215 7.53 -0.52 21.49
CA VAL A 215 7.28 -1.95 21.28
C VAL A 215 7.71 -2.36 19.85
N LEU A 216 7.75 -1.40 18.92
CA LEU A 216 8.20 -1.62 17.54
C LEU A 216 9.67 -2.05 17.39
N PRO A 217 10.67 -1.50 18.10
CA PRO A 217 12.05 -1.99 17.98
C PRO A 217 12.20 -3.46 18.39
N ILE A 218 11.41 -3.93 19.34
CA ILE A 218 11.44 -5.35 19.75
C ILE A 218 10.81 -6.22 18.66
N ARG A 219 9.73 -5.77 18.03
CA ARG A 219 9.09 -6.48 16.92
C ARG A 219 9.95 -6.46 15.68
N PHE A 220 10.54 -5.32 15.36
CA PHE A 220 11.39 -5.15 14.18
C PHE A 220 12.71 -5.90 14.33
N ASN A 221 13.37 -5.84 15.49
CA ASN A 221 14.61 -6.59 15.74
C ASN A 221 14.37 -8.09 15.87
N TRP A 222 13.20 -8.53 16.37
CA TRP A 222 12.90 -9.95 16.39
C TRP A 222 12.69 -10.50 14.98
N PHE A 223 12.04 -9.71 14.11
CA PHE A 223 11.78 -10.10 12.74
C PHE A 223 13.01 -9.99 11.83
N VAL A 224 13.87 -9.00 12.05
CA VAL A 224 15.09 -8.77 11.24
C VAL A 224 16.33 -9.43 11.86
N GLY A 225 16.45 -9.48 13.17
CA GLY A 225 17.63 -10.01 13.87
C GLY A 225 17.64 -11.53 14.11
N THR A 226 16.54 -12.23 13.85
CA THR A 226 16.46 -13.70 13.97
C THR A 226 16.69 -14.40 12.63
N PHE A 227 16.83 -13.65 11.53
CA PHE A 227 17.01 -14.17 10.17
C PHE A 227 18.31 -13.68 9.48
N VAL A 228 19.32 -13.21 10.25
CA VAL A 228 20.70 -13.00 9.76
C VAL A 228 21.59 -14.05 10.38
#